data_f8d0ddbc9e03fcf9998cd9dcbf80ea31
#
_entry.id   f8d0ddbc9e03fcf9998cd9dcbf80ea31
#
_cell.length_a   1.000
_cell.length_b   1.000
_cell.length_c   1.000
_cell.angle_alpha   90.00
_cell.angle_beta   90.00
_cell.angle_gamma   90.00
#
_symmetry.space_group_name_H-M   'P 1'
#
loop_
_entity.id
_entity.type
_entity.pdbx_description
1 polymer ?
#
loop_
_entity_poly.entity_id
_entity_poly.type
_entity_poly.pdbx_seq_one_letter_code
_entity_poly.pdbx_strand_id
1 'polypeptide(L)'
;MERNIKGLVSAGHEMASELKAECGAVDMRSVAKLISDLATQLEVQLERANALAEDQQKAIESIKQADSAVKLAHEKFSALAAENAVMLETIEAVRSVADNSSGIAGWHLNGDIATWEEILPEINDIETPATDAFLSEV
;
A
#
# COMPACT_ATOMS: atom_id res chain seq x y z
N MET A 1 -27.58 -22.62 0.06
CA MET A 1 -28.64 -23.02 0.99
C MET A 1 -28.34 -22.51 2.37
N GLU A 2 -28.80 -21.36 2.62
CA GLU A 2 -28.79 -20.84 3.99
C GLU A 2 -29.99 -21.40 4.73
N ARG A 3 -29.86 -22.64 5.20
CA ARG A 3 -30.67 -22.97 6.33
C ARG A 3 -30.29 -22.01 7.42
N ASN A 4 -31.19 -21.12 7.64
CA ASN A 4 -31.08 -20.03 8.55
C ASN A 4 -30.54 -20.54 9.90
N ILE A 5 -29.30 -20.23 10.21
CA ILE A 5 -28.66 -20.58 11.49
C ILE A 5 -29.55 -20.14 12.65
N LYS A 6 -30.23 -19.00 12.50
CA LYS A 6 -31.22 -18.50 13.46
C LYS A 6 -32.36 -19.49 13.65
N GLY A 7 -32.86 -20.11 12.59
CA GLY A 7 -33.88 -21.12 12.65
C GLY A 7 -33.43 -22.39 13.40
N LEU A 8 -32.20 -22.82 13.16
CA LEU A 8 -31.63 -23.97 13.89
C LEU A 8 -31.42 -23.67 15.38
N VAL A 9 -30.95 -22.47 15.68
CA VAL A 9 -30.76 -22.03 17.08
C VAL A 9 -32.11 -21.95 17.81
N SER A 10 -33.14 -21.37 17.20
CA SER A 10 -34.50 -21.33 17.74
C SER A 10 -35.07 -22.73 17.96
N ALA A 11 -34.95 -23.60 16.97
CA ALA A 11 -35.40 -24.98 17.08
C ALA A 11 -34.68 -25.74 18.21
N GLY A 12 -33.39 -25.51 18.38
CA GLY A 12 -32.60 -26.09 19.46
C GLY A 12 -33.08 -25.64 20.83
N HIS A 13 -33.32 -24.33 21.00
CA HIS A 13 -33.84 -23.80 22.25
C HIS A 13 -35.25 -24.29 22.59
N GLU A 14 -36.14 -24.34 21.63
CA GLU A 14 -37.50 -24.88 21.79
C GLU A 14 -37.48 -26.32 22.21
N MET A 15 -36.70 -27.14 21.48
CA MET A 15 -36.57 -28.57 21.78
C MET A 15 -35.97 -28.84 23.16
N ALA A 16 -34.97 -28.05 23.56
CA ALA A 16 -34.37 -28.12 24.88
C ALA A 16 -35.40 -27.76 25.99
N SER A 17 -36.24 -26.74 25.74
CA SER A 17 -37.32 -26.38 26.66
C SER A 17 -38.37 -27.47 26.82
N GLU A 18 -38.79 -28.08 25.71
CA GLU A 18 -39.74 -29.20 25.71
C GLU A 18 -39.19 -30.41 26.43
N LEU A 19 -37.92 -30.75 26.23
CA LEU A 19 -37.23 -31.85 26.93
C LEU A 19 -37.16 -31.60 28.44
N LYS A 20 -36.98 -30.36 28.89
CA LYS A 20 -36.99 -30.00 30.31
C LYS A 20 -38.38 -30.09 30.93
N ALA A 21 -39.40 -29.72 30.14
CA ALA A 21 -40.77 -29.70 30.62
C ALA A 21 -41.42 -31.11 30.63
N GLU A 22 -41.28 -31.86 29.51
CA GLU A 22 -41.85 -33.21 29.35
C GLU A 22 -41.01 -34.02 28.39
N CYS A 23 -40.24 -35.00 28.88
CA CYS A 23 -39.42 -35.86 28.04
C CYS A 23 -40.24 -36.72 27.07
N GLY A 24 -41.51 -37.03 27.38
CA GLY A 24 -42.37 -37.85 26.52
C GLY A 24 -42.96 -37.16 25.31
N ALA A 25 -42.91 -35.80 25.26
CA ALA A 25 -43.47 -34.99 24.19
C ALA A 25 -42.51 -34.82 23.00
N VAL A 26 -41.25 -35.21 23.14
CA VAL A 26 -40.20 -35.00 22.13
C VAL A 26 -39.92 -36.29 21.36
N ASP A 27 -40.02 -36.24 20.04
CA ASP A 27 -39.63 -37.34 19.17
C ASP A 27 -38.09 -37.41 19.08
N MET A 28 -37.54 -38.55 19.46
CA MET A 28 -36.10 -38.79 19.45
C MET A 28 -35.49 -38.69 18.04
N ARG A 29 -36.25 -39.00 17.00
CA ARG A 29 -35.81 -38.85 15.60
C ARG A 29 -35.63 -37.39 15.23
N SER A 30 -36.51 -36.51 15.72
CA SER A 30 -36.42 -35.07 15.51
C SER A 30 -35.19 -34.49 16.25
N VAL A 31 -34.92 -34.98 17.46
CA VAL A 31 -33.71 -34.59 18.23
C VAL A 31 -32.45 -35.02 17.48
N ALA A 32 -32.39 -36.25 16.99
CA ALA A 32 -31.27 -36.80 16.23
C ALA A 32 -31.04 -36.00 14.95
N LYS A 33 -32.10 -35.64 14.23
CA LYS A 33 -32.03 -34.80 13.03
C LYS A 33 -31.50 -33.41 13.35
N LEU A 34 -31.99 -32.78 14.40
CA LEU A 34 -31.54 -31.46 14.83
C LEU A 34 -30.05 -31.48 15.19
N ILE A 35 -29.61 -32.49 15.93
CA ILE A 35 -28.19 -32.64 16.29
C ILE A 35 -27.33 -32.82 15.03
N SER A 36 -27.76 -33.63 14.09
CA SER A 36 -27.07 -33.86 12.82
C SER A 36 -26.99 -32.57 12.00
N ASP A 37 -28.09 -31.81 11.89
CA ASP A 37 -28.13 -30.55 11.17
C ASP A 37 -27.24 -29.48 11.84
N LEU A 38 -27.23 -29.44 13.15
CA LEU A 38 -26.34 -28.53 13.91
C LEU A 38 -24.87 -28.91 13.70
N ALA A 39 -24.53 -30.18 13.76
CA ALA A 39 -23.16 -30.64 13.52
C ALA A 39 -22.69 -30.26 12.10
N THR A 40 -23.54 -30.48 11.10
CA THR A 40 -23.25 -30.09 9.70
C THR A 40 -23.04 -28.58 9.58
N GLN A 41 -23.89 -27.79 10.22
CA GLN A 41 -23.74 -26.30 10.20
C GLN A 41 -22.48 -25.86 10.92
N LEU A 42 -22.10 -26.48 12.00
CA LEU A 42 -20.85 -26.20 12.71
C LEU A 42 -19.63 -26.48 11.82
N GLU A 43 -19.63 -27.59 11.10
CA GLU A 43 -18.57 -27.94 10.14
C GLU A 43 -18.45 -26.85 9.05
N VAL A 44 -19.59 -26.48 8.45
CA VAL A 44 -19.62 -25.43 7.41
C VAL A 44 -19.11 -24.10 7.96
N GLN A 45 -19.54 -23.73 9.16
CA GLN A 45 -19.08 -22.47 9.77
C GLN A 45 -17.59 -22.52 10.12
N LEU A 46 -17.07 -23.66 10.55
CA LEU A 46 -15.66 -23.84 10.82
C LEU A 46 -14.83 -23.66 9.54
N GLU A 47 -15.24 -24.29 8.44
CA GLU A 47 -14.58 -24.15 7.15
C GLU A 47 -14.58 -22.69 6.66
N ARG A 48 -15.73 -22.02 6.79
CA ARG A 48 -15.85 -20.59 6.43
C ARG A 48 -14.95 -19.73 7.29
N ALA A 49 -14.89 -19.98 8.59
CA ALA A 49 -14.03 -19.23 9.51
C ALA A 49 -12.56 -19.40 9.14
N ASN A 50 -12.14 -20.63 8.82
CA ASN A 50 -10.78 -20.90 8.39
C ASN A 50 -10.45 -20.21 7.06
N ALA A 51 -11.36 -20.28 6.09
CA ALA A 51 -11.19 -19.61 4.79
C ALA A 51 -11.08 -18.09 4.96
N LEU A 52 -11.92 -17.49 5.80
CA LEU A 52 -11.86 -16.06 6.11
C LEU A 52 -10.55 -15.68 6.81
N ALA A 53 -10.06 -16.51 7.71
CA ALA A 53 -8.78 -16.29 8.39
C ALA A 53 -7.62 -16.31 7.41
N GLU A 54 -7.62 -17.24 6.45
CA GLU A 54 -6.62 -17.29 5.39
C GLU A 54 -6.68 -16.06 4.47
N ASP A 55 -7.89 -15.69 4.05
CA ASP A 55 -8.08 -14.49 3.20
C ASP A 55 -7.66 -13.22 3.92
N GLN A 56 -7.96 -13.12 5.21
CA GLN A 56 -7.52 -12.01 6.04
C GLN A 56 -5.99 -11.93 6.11
N GLN A 57 -5.34 -13.08 6.29
CA GLN A 57 -3.87 -13.14 6.32
C GLN A 57 -3.25 -12.71 4.99
N LYS A 58 -3.81 -13.16 3.87
CA LYS A 58 -3.38 -12.74 2.53
C LYS A 58 -3.58 -11.24 2.32
N ALA A 59 -4.72 -10.71 2.77
CA ALA A 59 -5.00 -9.28 2.68
C ALA A 59 -4.00 -8.46 3.49
N ILE A 60 -3.68 -8.88 4.71
CA ILE A 60 -2.67 -8.23 5.56
C ILE A 60 -1.31 -8.22 4.87
N GLU A 61 -0.90 -9.33 4.29
CA GLU A 61 0.36 -9.43 3.56
C GLU A 61 0.39 -8.50 2.35
N SER A 62 -0.70 -8.45 1.58
CA SER A 62 -0.84 -7.53 0.44
C SER A 62 -0.75 -6.06 0.87
N ILE A 63 -1.38 -5.71 1.99
CA ILE A 63 -1.31 -4.35 2.55
C ILE A 63 0.11 -4.00 2.95
N LYS A 64 0.84 -4.91 3.59
CA LYS A 64 2.25 -4.69 3.96
C LYS A 64 3.13 -4.46 2.74
N GLN A 65 2.93 -5.24 1.68
CA GLN A 65 3.66 -5.08 0.42
C GLN A 65 3.35 -3.72 -0.23
N ALA A 66 2.08 -3.34 -0.26
CA ALA A 66 1.65 -2.04 -0.78
C ALA A 66 2.23 -0.88 0.04
N ASP A 67 2.22 -0.99 1.36
CA ASP A 67 2.79 0.02 2.26
C ASP A 67 4.30 0.20 2.02
N SER A 68 5.03 -0.91 1.86
CA SER A 68 6.46 -0.88 1.53
C SER A 68 6.73 -0.22 0.18
N ALA A 69 5.91 -0.52 -0.82
CA ALA A 69 6.01 0.09 -2.16
C ALA A 69 5.74 1.59 -2.11
N VAL A 70 4.74 2.02 -1.34
CA VAL A 70 4.41 3.44 -1.15
C VAL A 70 5.56 4.18 -0.46
N LYS A 71 6.14 3.61 0.56
CA LYS A 71 7.30 4.19 1.27
C LYS A 71 8.50 4.36 0.32
N LEU A 72 8.80 3.33 -0.46
CA LEU A 72 9.89 3.39 -1.44
C LEU A 72 9.64 4.45 -2.50
N ALA A 73 8.42 4.53 -3.03
CA ALA A 73 8.03 5.57 -3.99
C ALA A 73 8.17 6.97 -3.39
N HIS A 74 7.74 7.14 -2.14
CA HIS A 74 7.88 8.42 -1.44
C HIS A 74 9.34 8.85 -1.27
N GLU A 75 10.21 7.93 -0.91
CA GLU A 75 11.65 8.19 -0.80
C GLU A 75 12.25 8.61 -2.16
N LYS A 76 11.90 7.91 -3.24
CA LYS A 76 12.35 8.25 -4.59
C LYS A 76 11.86 9.63 -5.02
N PHE A 77 10.59 9.95 -4.79
CA PHE A 77 10.04 11.27 -5.12
C PHE A 77 10.68 12.38 -4.29
N SER A 78 10.97 12.14 -3.03
CA SER A 78 11.66 13.11 -2.18
C SER A 78 13.08 13.39 -2.68
N ALA A 79 13.80 12.36 -3.10
CA ALA A 79 15.14 12.51 -3.67
C ALA A 79 15.10 13.29 -5.00
N LEU A 80 14.15 12.97 -5.88
CA LEU A 80 13.96 13.68 -7.15
C LEU A 80 13.59 15.17 -6.93
N ALA A 81 12.72 15.43 -5.94
CA ALA A 81 12.35 16.81 -5.60
C ALA A 81 13.55 17.60 -5.07
N ALA A 82 14.41 16.97 -4.27
CA ALA A 82 15.64 17.59 -3.78
C ALA A 82 16.62 17.92 -4.92
N GLU A 83 16.81 17.00 -5.86
CA GLU A 83 17.62 17.23 -7.05
C GLU A 83 17.07 18.39 -7.90
N ASN A 84 15.76 18.40 -8.12
CA ASN A 84 15.09 19.47 -8.85
C ASN A 84 15.33 20.85 -8.19
N ALA A 85 15.25 20.92 -6.87
CA ALA A 85 15.49 22.15 -6.13
C ALA A 85 16.93 22.65 -6.34
N VAL A 86 17.91 21.76 -6.25
CA VAL A 86 19.34 22.09 -6.49
C VAL A 86 19.57 22.55 -7.93
N MET A 87 19.00 21.85 -8.91
CA MET A 87 19.09 22.22 -10.31
C MET A 87 18.51 23.60 -10.59
N LEU A 88 17.31 23.87 -10.03
CA LEU A 88 16.67 25.20 -10.18
C LEU A 88 17.50 26.30 -9.55
N GLU A 89 18.04 26.09 -8.36
CA GLU A 89 18.90 27.04 -7.68
C GLU A 89 20.15 27.35 -8.51
N THR A 90 20.78 26.32 -9.08
CA THR A 90 21.95 26.48 -9.94
C THR A 90 21.61 27.26 -11.22
N ILE A 91 20.50 26.92 -11.87
CA ILE A 91 20.03 27.61 -13.08
C ILE A 91 19.73 29.08 -12.79
N GLU A 92 19.07 29.38 -11.68
CA GLU A 92 18.78 30.77 -11.26
C GLU A 92 20.04 31.56 -10.97
N ALA A 93 21.01 30.94 -10.30
CA ALA A 93 22.30 31.58 -10.02
C ALA A 93 23.04 31.93 -11.32
N VAL A 94 23.10 31.00 -12.28
CA VAL A 94 23.71 31.22 -13.59
C VAL A 94 22.96 32.31 -14.38
N ARG A 95 21.62 32.26 -14.36
CA ARG A 95 20.76 33.23 -15.03
C ARG A 95 21.02 34.63 -14.46
N SER A 96 21.10 34.78 -13.15
CA SER A 96 21.36 36.05 -12.48
C SER A 96 22.68 36.64 -12.90
N VAL A 97 23.71 35.81 -12.98
CA VAL A 97 25.03 36.27 -13.46
C VAL A 97 24.97 36.65 -14.96
N ALA A 98 24.26 35.85 -15.78
CA ALA A 98 24.09 36.13 -17.19
C ALA A 98 23.36 37.47 -17.46
N ASP A 99 22.27 37.71 -16.70
CA ASP A 99 21.47 38.94 -16.83
C ASP A 99 22.26 40.22 -16.43
N ASN A 100 23.18 40.06 -15.51
CA ASN A 100 24.03 41.15 -15.03
C ASN A 100 25.32 41.36 -15.83
N SER A 101 25.58 40.46 -16.81
CA SER A 101 26.77 40.56 -17.65
C SER A 101 26.40 40.93 -19.09
N SER A 102 27.20 41.76 -19.71
CA SER A 102 27.00 42.20 -21.11
C SER A 102 27.57 41.19 -22.11
N GLY A 103 27.22 39.87 -21.93
CA GLY A 103 27.75 38.80 -22.77
C GLY A 103 29.11 38.26 -22.34
N ILE A 104 29.65 38.81 -21.27
CA ILE A 104 30.92 38.40 -20.66
C ILE A 104 30.60 37.72 -19.35
N ALA A 105 31.00 36.45 -19.17
CA ALA A 105 30.77 35.72 -17.96
C ALA A 105 31.68 36.15 -16.80
N GLY A 106 32.84 36.69 -17.15
CA GLY A 106 33.80 37.17 -16.14
C GLY A 106 35.18 37.37 -16.76
N TRP A 107 36.18 37.41 -15.89
CA TRP A 107 37.57 37.66 -16.25
C TRP A 107 38.44 36.53 -15.67
N HIS A 108 39.31 35.96 -16.47
CA HIS A 108 40.34 35.07 -15.99
C HIS A 108 41.40 35.82 -15.18
N LEU A 109 42.13 35.11 -14.33
CA LEU A 109 43.19 35.73 -13.51
C LEU A 109 44.29 36.41 -14.34
N ASN A 110 44.49 35.94 -15.57
CA ASN A 110 45.43 36.52 -16.52
C ASN A 110 44.92 37.78 -17.26
N GLY A 111 43.68 38.21 -16.97
CA GLY A 111 43.04 39.34 -17.59
C GLY A 111 42.25 39.05 -18.86
N ASP A 112 42.21 37.83 -19.33
CA ASP A 112 41.43 37.44 -20.48
C ASP A 112 39.94 37.36 -20.12
N ILE A 113 39.09 37.62 -21.13
CA ILE A 113 37.64 37.57 -20.98
C ILE A 113 37.17 36.11 -20.88
N ALA A 114 36.43 35.80 -19.82
CA ALA A 114 35.72 34.51 -19.72
C ALA A 114 34.36 34.66 -20.39
N THR A 115 34.10 33.79 -21.37
CA THR A 115 32.83 33.75 -22.09
C THR A 115 31.87 32.81 -21.42
N TRP A 116 30.56 32.96 -21.69
CA TRP A 116 29.54 32.01 -21.22
C TRP A 116 29.77 30.59 -21.73
N GLU A 117 30.36 30.42 -22.92
CA GLU A 117 30.69 29.10 -23.48
C GLU A 117 31.70 28.33 -22.61
N GLU A 118 32.56 29.05 -21.87
CA GLU A 118 33.52 28.46 -20.94
C GLU A 118 32.87 28.05 -19.62
N ILE A 119 31.81 28.75 -19.21
CA ILE A 119 31.13 28.54 -17.91
C ILE A 119 29.91 27.61 -18.02
N LEU A 120 29.22 27.57 -19.17
CA LEU A 120 28.11 26.68 -19.41
C LEU A 120 28.39 25.19 -19.11
N PRO A 121 29.62 24.66 -19.27
CA PRO A 121 29.91 23.29 -18.83
C PRO A 121 29.61 23.02 -17.35
N GLU A 122 29.69 24.01 -16.48
CA GLU A 122 29.32 23.83 -15.06
C GLU A 122 27.85 23.44 -14.88
N ILE A 123 26.98 23.91 -15.77
CA ILE A 123 25.56 23.49 -15.80
C ILE A 123 25.44 22.04 -16.26
N ASN A 124 26.30 21.61 -17.18
CA ASN A 124 26.32 20.24 -17.69
C ASN A 124 26.89 19.24 -16.66
N ASP A 125 27.65 19.72 -15.68
CA ASP A 125 28.23 18.91 -14.62
C ASP A 125 27.28 18.73 -13.42
N ILE A 126 26.03 19.15 -13.55
CA ILE A 126 25.00 18.92 -12.52
C ILE A 126 24.73 17.41 -12.45
N GLU A 127 25.11 16.81 -11.35
CA GLU A 127 24.85 15.39 -11.10
C GLU A 127 23.40 15.17 -10.67
N THR A 128 22.74 14.19 -11.30
CA THR A 128 21.35 13.83 -10.99
C THR A 128 21.24 12.32 -10.68
N PRO A 129 21.90 11.85 -9.61
CA PRO A 129 21.94 10.40 -9.32
C PRO A 129 20.56 9.80 -9.05
N ALA A 130 19.62 10.53 -8.42
CA ALA A 130 18.27 10.02 -8.17
C ALA A 130 17.46 9.94 -9.47
N THR A 131 17.59 10.91 -10.34
CA THR A 131 16.96 10.90 -11.67
C THR A 131 17.50 9.76 -12.52
N ASP A 132 18.81 9.58 -12.55
CA ASP A 132 19.49 8.52 -13.31
C ASP A 132 19.07 7.14 -12.80
N ALA A 133 19.00 6.95 -11.48
CA ALA A 133 18.52 5.71 -10.89
C ALA A 133 17.06 5.43 -11.26
N PHE A 134 16.20 6.44 -11.22
CA PHE A 134 14.80 6.31 -11.60
C PHE A 134 14.65 5.91 -13.08
N LEU A 135 15.38 6.57 -13.97
CA LEU A 135 15.33 6.27 -15.40
C LEU A 135 15.88 4.88 -15.75
N SER A 136 16.82 4.38 -14.98
CA SER A 136 17.38 3.03 -15.20
C SER A 136 16.42 1.90 -14.81
N GLU A 137 15.43 2.17 -13.96
CA GLU A 137 14.41 1.21 -13.56
C GLU A 137 13.20 1.16 -14.52
N VAL A 138 13.07 2.14 -15.38
CA VAL A 138 11.99 2.22 -16.38
C VAL A 138 12.40 1.47 -17.68
#